data_df20267ca650e387ef44843c70254474
#
_entry.id   df20267ca650e387ef44843c70254474
#
_cell.length_a   1.000
_cell.length_b   1.000
_cell.length_c   1.000
_cell.angle_alpha   90.00
_cell.angle_beta   90.00
_cell.angle_gamma   90.00
#
_symmetry.space_group_name_H-M   'P 1'
#
loop_
_entity.id
_entity.type
_entity.pdbx_description
1 polymer ?
#
loop_
_entity_poly.entity_id
_entity_poly.type
_entity_poly.pdbx_seq_one_letter_code
_entity_poly.pdbx_strand_id
1 'polypeptide(L)'
;MRTFAVELGAQNIRVNSVHPTNVNTPLFMNDGTMKLFRPDLENPGPDDMKVVGQLMHTLPIGWVEPEDIANAVLFLASDEARYITGVTLPIDGGSCLK
;
A
#
# COMPACT_ATOMS: atom_id res chain seq x y z
N MET A 1 -3.01 15.09 6.58
CA MET A 1 -4.16 14.82 5.68
C MET A 1 -5.48 15.25 6.30
N ARG A 2 -5.80 14.79 7.52
CA ARG A 2 -7.08 15.07 8.17
C ARG A 2 -7.37 16.56 8.36
N THR A 3 -6.36 17.34 8.69
CA THR A 3 -6.48 18.81 8.85
C THR A 3 -6.98 19.44 7.55
N PHE A 4 -6.39 19.09 6.41
CA PHE A 4 -6.84 19.60 5.12
C PHE A 4 -8.25 19.11 4.76
N ALA A 5 -8.59 17.88 5.13
CA ALA A 5 -9.94 17.37 4.89
C ALA A 5 -10.99 18.22 5.61
N VAL A 6 -10.71 18.62 6.86
CA VAL A 6 -11.60 19.49 7.63
C VAL A 6 -11.64 20.89 7.04
N GLU A 7 -10.48 21.48 6.74
CA GLU A 7 -10.39 22.86 6.24
C GLU A 7 -11.04 23.02 4.87
N LEU A 8 -10.88 22.04 3.99
CA LEU A 8 -11.34 22.15 2.61
C LEU A 8 -12.74 21.57 2.38
N GLY A 9 -13.31 20.93 3.39
CA GLY A 9 -14.63 20.33 3.28
C GLY A 9 -15.73 21.31 2.91
N ALA A 10 -15.69 22.52 3.45
CA ALA A 10 -16.67 23.56 3.15
C ALA A 10 -16.64 23.97 1.67
N GLN A 11 -15.53 23.75 0.99
CA GLN A 11 -15.36 24.03 -0.45
C GLN A 11 -15.68 22.80 -1.30
N ASN A 12 -16.21 21.75 -0.70
CA ASN A 12 -16.52 20.47 -1.35
C ASN A 12 -15.28 19.80 -1.95
N ILE A 13 -14.13 19.98 -1.30
CA ILE A 13 -12.88 19.32 -1.67
C ILE A 13 -12.65 18.16 -0.70
N ARG A 14 -12.52 16.96 -1.25
CA ARG A 14 -12.23 15.74 -0.48
C ARG A 14 -10.73 15.50 -0.41
N VAL A 15 -10.26 15.08 0.75
CA VAL A 15 -8.85 14.77 0.97
C VAL A 15 -8.77 13.43 1.68
N ASN A 16 -8.14 12.47 1.05
CA ASN A 16 -7.94 11.12 1.57
C ASN A 16 -6.50 10.70 1.38
N SER A 17 -6.06 9.66 2.06
CA SER A 17 -4.73 9.09 1.86
C SER A 17 -4.82 7.59 1.62
N VAL A 18 -3.89 7.07 0.82
CA VAL A 18 -3.72 5.62 0.60
C VAL A 18 -2.42 5.16 1.22
N HIS A 19 -2.43 3.99 1.82
CA HIS A 19 -1.30 3.44 2.56
C HIS A 19 -0.99 2.03 2.05
N PRO A 20 -0.18 1.93 0.99
CA PRO A 20 0.19 0.63 0.44
C PRO A 20 1.21 -0.10 1.32
N THR A 21 1.20 -1.40 1.21
CA THR A 21 2.26 -2.26 1.73
C THR A 21 3.38 -2.38 0.69
N ASN A 22 4.09 -3.50 0.68
CA ASN A 22 5.09 -3.80 -0.35
C ASN A 22 4.41 -3.85 -1.72
N VAL A 23 4.89 -3.06 -2.66
CA VAL A 23 4.34 -2.99 -4.01
C VAL A 23 5.41 -3.49 -4.99
N ASN A 24 4.99 -4.31 -5.94
CA ASN A 24 5.87 -4.84 -6.97
C ASN A 24 6.35 -3.73 -7.92
N THR A 25 7.36 -2.99 -7.50
CA THR A 25 7.97 -1.89 -8.22
C THR A 25 9.48 -1.94 -8.04
N PRO A 26 10.27 -1.23 -8.86
CA PRO A 26 11.72 -1.16 -8.66
C PRO A 26 12.13 -0.60 -7.29
N LEU A 27 11.30 0.21 -6.66
CA LEU A 27 11.58 0.73 -5.32
C LEU A 27 11.65 -0.40 -4.29
N PHE A 28 10.82 -1.43 -4.43
CA PHE A 28 10.76 -2.58 -3.53
C PHE A 28 11.52 -3.78 -4.09
N MET A 29 11.35 -4.09 -5.36
CA MET A 29 11.94 -5.25 -6.03
C MET A 29 13.34 -4.91 -6.54
N ASN A 30 14.30 -4.82 -5.62
CA ASN A 30 15.69 -4.56 -5.96
C ASN A 30 16.59 -5.35 -5.01
N ASP A 31 17.86 -5.51 -5.39
CA ASP A 31 18.82 -6.33 -4.66
C ASP A 31 19.03 -5.83 -3.23
N GLY A 32 19.07 -4.53 -3.03
CA GLY A 32 19.24 -3.93 -1.71
C GLY A 32 18.11 -4.29 -0.75
N THR A 33 16.87 -4.18 -1.23
CA THR A 33 15.69 -4.52 -0.44
C THR A 33 15.63 -6.03 -0.17
N MET A 34 15.92 -6.85 -1.17
CA MET A 34 15.95 -8.31 -1.03
C MET A 34 16.97 -8.73 0.02
N LYS A 35 18.15 -8.11 0.00
CA LYS A 35 19.20 -8.36 0.98
C LYS A 35 18.78 -7.92 2.38
N LEU A 36 18.05 -6.81 2.48
CA LEU A 36 17.55 -6.30 3.75
C LEU A 36 16.51 -7.25 4.36
N PHE A 37 15.63 -7.83 3.54
CA PHE A 37 14.58 -8.73 3.99
C PHE A 37 15.09 -10.15 4.26
N ARG A 38 16.08 -10.59 3.49
CA ARG A 38 16.68 -11.93 3.60
C ARG A 38 18.19 -11.82 3.76
N PRO A 39 18.66 -11.26 4.90
CA PRO A 39 20.11 -11.12 5.15
C PRO A 39 20.80 -12.48 5.34
N ASP A 40 20.04 -13.54 5.59
CA ASP A 40 20.52 -14.90 5.72
C ASP A 40 20.93 -15.52 4.38
N LEU A 41 20.51 -14.95 3.25
CA LEU A 41 20.82 -15.44 1.91
C LEU A 41 21.87 -14.57 1.24
N GLU A 42 22.73 -15.21 0.44
CA GLU A 42 23.77 -14.49 -0.31
C GLU A 42 23.18 -13.75 -1.50
N ASN A 43 22.30 -14.41 -2.25
CA ASN A 43 21.66 -13.86 -3.45
C ASN A 43 20.14 -14.10 -3.40
N PRO A 44 19.39 -13.41 -2.52
CA PRO A 44 17.95 -13.60 -2.43
C PRO A 44 17.26 -13.14 -3.72
N GLY A 45 16.25 -13.90 -4.13
CA GLY A 45 15.40 -13.57 -5.28
C GLY A 45 13.98 -13.24 -4.85
N PRO A 46 13.08 -12.96 -5.83
CA PRO A 46 11.68 -12.65 -5.53
C PRO A 46 10.95 -13.73 -4.73
N ASP A 47 11.21 -15.01 -4.99
CA ASP A 47 10.59 -16.11 -4.24
C ASP A 47 10.98 -16.08 -2.76
N ASP A 48 12.19 -15.67 -2.45
CA ASP A 48 12.68 -15.55 -1.08
C ASP A 48 11.99 -14.39 -0.36
N MET A 49 11.74 -13.30 -1.08
CA MET A 49 11.00 -12.14 -0.58
C MET A 49 9.55 -12.52 -0.28
N LYS A 50 8.95 -13.35 -1.12
CA LYS A 50 7.56 -13.76 -0.98
C LYS A 50 7.30 -14.46 0.35
N VAL A 51 8.24 -15.30 0.80
CA VAL A 51 8.12 -16.00 2.09
C VAL A 51 8.00 -15.00 3.23
N VAL A 52 8.87 -14.00 3.27
CA VAL A 52 8.83 -12.96 4.30
C VAL A 52 7.55 -12.12 4.18
N GLY A 53 7.19 -11.76 2.95
CA GLY A 53 5.97 -11.00 2.69
C GLY A 53 4.72 -11.72 3.19
N GLN A 54 4.64 -13.03 3.00
CA GLN A 54 3.50 -13.82 3.47
C GLN A 54 3.37 -13.82 4.99
N LEU A 55 4.48 -13.68 5.70
CA LEU A 55 4.46 -13.55 7.16
C LEU A 55 4.00 -12.16 7.61
N MET A 56 4.16 -11.15 6.78
CA MET A 56 3.78 -9.77 7.08
C MET A 56 2.29 -9.50 6.87
N HIS A 57 1.63 -10.26 6.04
CA HIS A 57 0.25 -10.00 5.62
C HIS A 57 -0.72 -11.01 6.21
N THR A 58 -1.97 -10.58 6.38
CA THR A 58 -3.06 -11.49 6.77
C THR A 58 -3.48 -12.33 5.56
N LEU A 59 -3.52 -11.71 4.37
CA LEU A 59 -3.75 -12.45 3.14
C LEU A 59 -2.48 -13.20 2.72
N PRO A 60 -2.61 -14.30 1.99
CA PRO A 60 -1.45 -15.11 1.58
C PRO A 60 -0.70 -14.49 0.41
N ILE A 61 -0.19 -13.28 0.59
CA ILE A 61 0.51 -12.51 -0.44
C ILE A 61 1.86 -12.04 0.07
N GLY A 62 2.81 -11.87 -0.84
CA GLY A 62 4.12 -11.30 -0.53
C GLY A 62 4.14 -9.80 -0.74
N TRP A 63 3.36 -9.33 -1.67
CA TRP A 63 3.24 -7.92 -2.07
C TRP A 63 1.95 -7.72 -2.85
N VAL A 64 1.62 -6.46 -3.13
CA VAL A 64 0.52 -6.10 -4.01
C VAL A 64 1.09 -5.57 -5.33
N GLU A 65 0.24 -5.48 -6.34
CA GLU A 65 0.63 -4.95 -7.64
C GLU A 65 0.32 -3.45 -7.72
N PRO A 66 1.04 -2.69 -8.57
CA PRO A 66 0.76 -1.25 -8.75
C PRO A 66 -0.69 -0.97 -9.12
N GLU A 67 -1.32 -1.87 -9.88
CA GLU A 67 -2.72 -1.74 -10.28
C GLU A 67 -3.68 -1.73 -9.10
N ASP A 68 -3.35 -2.46 -8.03
CA ASP A 68 -4.18 -2.51 -6.83
C ASP A 68 -4.22 -1.15 -6.14
N ILE A 69 -3.09 -0.44 -6.14
CA ILE A 69 -3.02 0.91 -5.59
C ILE A 69 -3.73 1.89 -6.53
N ALA A 70 -3.49 1.77 -7.82
CA ALA A 70 -4.12 2.63 -8.84
C ALA A 70 -5.65 2.52 -8.78
N ASN A 71 -6.20 1.32 -8.59
CA ASN A 71 -7.64 1.11 -8.48
C ASN A 71 -8.22 1.79 -7.24
N ALA A 72 -7.52 1.77 -6.12
CA ALA A 72 -7.94 2.46 -4.91
C ALA A 72 -7.94 3.98 -5.11
N VAL A 73 -6.90 4.52 -5.74
CA VAL A 73 -6.82 5.95 -6.07
C VAL A 73 -7.93 6.35 -7.03
N LEU A 74 -8.18 5.55 -8.05
CA LEU A 74 -9.25 5.81 -9.01
C LEU A 74 -10.62 5.86 -8.32
N PHE A 75 -10.91 4.92 -7.45
CA PHE A 75 -12.15 4.91 -6.68
C PHE A 75 -12.30 6.18 -5.84
N LEU A 76 -11.27 6.52 -5.05
CA LEU A 76 -11.31 7.70 -4.18
C LEU A 76 -11.42 8.99 -4.97
N ALA A 77 -10.84 9.06 -6.17
CA ALA A 77 -10.91 10.24 -7.04
C ALA A 77 -12.24 10.35 -7.80
N SER A 78 -13.00 9.28 -7.87
CA SER A 78 -14.24 9.22 -8.66
C SER A 78 -15.44 9.76 -7.87
N ASP A 79 -16.54 10.01 -8.60
CA ASP A 79 -17.80 10.41 -8.00
C ASP A 79 -18.45 9.30 -7.15
N GLU A 80 -18.02 8.05 -7.34
CA GLU A 80 -18.47 6.93 -6.50
C GLU A 80 -18.05 7.12 -5.04
N ALA A 81 -16.97 7.86 -4.80
CA ALA A 81 -16.48 8.17 -3.46
C ALA A 81 -16.86 9.58 -2.99
N ARG A 82 -17.91 10.17 -3.55
CA ARG A 82 -18.26 11.58 -3.35
C ARG A 82 -18.50 12.01 -1.91
N TYR A 83 -18.79 11.08 -1.02
CA TYR A 83 -19.00 11.37 0.40
C TYR A 83 -17.89 10.83 1.29
N ILE A 84 -16.78 10.44 0.71
CA ILE A 84 -15.62 9.91 1.44
C ILE A 84 -14.54 10.99 1.51
N THR A 85 -14.28 11.49 2.71
CA THR A 85 -13.19 12.43 2.96
C THR A 85 -12.55 12.16 4.33
N GLY A 86 -11.29 12.44 4.48
CA GLY A 86 -10.55 12.24 5.73
C GLY A 86 -10.24 10.79 6.04
N VAL A 87 -10.36 9.90 5.05
CA VAL A 87 -10.13 8.47 5.28
C VAL A 87 -8.67 8.10 4.99
N THR A 88 -8.14 7.24 5.85
CA THR A 88 -6.86 6.57 5.65
C THR A 88 -7.17 5.16 5.15
N LEU A 89 -6.86 4.87 3.88
CA LEU A 89 -7.20 3.61 3.25
C LEU A 89 -5.96 2.75 3.07
N PRO A 90 -5.77 1.71 3.89
CA PRO A 90 -4.69 0.75 3.67
C PRO A 90 -5.02 -0.17 2.48
N ILE A 91 -4.04 -0.37 1.61
CA ILE A 91 -4.08 -1.40 0.57
C ILE A 91 -2.89 -2.31 0.87
N ASP A 92 -3.05 -3.16 1.87
CA ASP A 92 -1.90 -3.78 2.52
C ASP A 92 -2.08 -5.27 2.83
N GLY A 93 -3.11 -5.89 2.28
CA GLY A 93 -3.34 -7.31 2.55
C GLY A 93 -3.53 -7.65 4.02
N GLY A 94 -3.90 -6.66 4.82
CA GLY A 94 -4.12 -6.83 6.25
C GLY A 94 -2.84 -6.77 7.09
N SER A 95 -1.75 -6.19 6.57
CA SER A 95 -0.51 -6.10 7.35
C SER A 95 -0.68 -5.24 8.61
N CYS A 96 -1.56 -4.24 8.58
CA CYS A 96 -1.85 -3.41 9.75
C CYS A 96 -2.55 -4.17 10.89
N LEU A 97 -3.06 -5.36 10.62
CA LEU A 97 -3.76 -6.19 11.62
C LEU A 97 -2.81 -7.07 12.43
N LYS A 98 -1.56 -7.12 12.06
CA LYS A 98 -0.55 -7.96 12.73
C LYS A 98 0.34 -7.23 13.69
#